data_9be6abf565209d6c5df32ef38cceedd4
#
_entry.id   9be6abf565209d6c5df32ef38cceedd4
#
_cell.length_a   1.000
_cell.length_b   1.000
_cell.length_c   1.000
_cell.angle_alpha   90.00
_cell.angle_beta   90.00
_cell.angle_gamma   90.00
#
_symmetry.space_group_name_H-M   'P 1'
#
loop_
_entity.id
_entity.type
_entity.pdbx_description
1 polymer ?
#
loop_
_entity_poly.entity_id
_entity_poly.type
_entity_poly.pdbx_seq_one_letter_code
_entity_poly.pdbx_strand_id
1 'polypeptide(L)'
;MLRPIPQQLLRSVVTLKVCTAMDEWQTPTWEEYTVKRVHLQDTNEIRKTVNNTEVTLSSILFIDSRLSTPQLDYQALLAQSLEAGKPMRAVIENPGGKALSEYEVLTVDLVPDACDGSKIHHIELGLV
;
A
#
# COMPACT_ATOMS: atom_id res chain seq x y z
N MET A 1 -19.59 8.01 -11.67
CA MET A 1 -18.46 7.41 -10.96
C MET A 1 -18.46 5.90 -11.18
N LEU A 2 -17.30 5.32 -11.45
CA LEU A 2 -17.19 3.88 -11.60
C LEU A 2 -17.62 3.15 -10.33
N ARG A 3 -18.08 1.91 -10.52
CA ARG A 3 -18.37 1.05 -9.37
C ARG A 3 -17.10 0.77 -8.57
N PRO A 4 -17.19 0.63 -7.25
CA PRO A 4 -16.03 0.21 -6.45
C PRO A 4 -15.56 -1.18 -6.86
N ILE A 5 -14.36 -1.55 -6.42
CA ILE A 5 -13.85 -2.91 -6.56
C ILE A 5 -14.87 -3.86 -5.90
N PRO A 6 -15.27 -4.97 -6.55
CA PRO A 6 -16.23 -5.90 -5.95
C PRO A 6 -15.79 -6.36 -4.56
N GLN A 7 -16.70 -6.31 -3.59
CA GLN A 7 -16.39 -6.67 -2.20
C GLN A 7 -15.85 -8.08 -2.05
N GLN A 8 -16.28 -9.01 -2.90
CA GLN A 8 -15.80 -10.38 -2.84
C GLN A 8 -14.31 -10.52 -3.17
N LEU A 9 -13.69 -9.51 -3.79
CA LEU A 9 -12.25 -9.47 -4.02
C LEU A 9 -11.49 -8.80 -2.87
N LEU A 10 -12.16 -8.01 -2.03
CA LEU A 10 -11.55 -7.25 -0.95
C LEU A 10 -11.56 -8.07 0.34
N ARG A 11 -10.77 -9.14 0.39
CA ARG A 11 -10.79 -10.10 1.49
C ARG A 11 -9.61 -10.02 2.43
N SER A 12 -8.60 -9.25 2.08
CA SER A 12 -7.37 -9.19 2.87
C SER A 12 -7.36 -7.99 3.80
N VAL A 13 -6.51 -8.06 4.81
CA VAL A 13 -6.24 -6.97 5.74
C VAL A 13 -4.76 -6.67 5.67
N VAL A 14 -4.39 -5.41 5.58
CA VAL A 14 -3.00 -5.00 5.59
C VAL A 14 -2.70 -4.19 6.84
N THR A 15 -1.56 -4.46 7.47
CA THR A 15 -0.97 -3.59 8.48
C THR A 15 0.21 -2.88 7.83
N LEU A 16 0.10 -1.56 7.70
CA LEU A 16 1.17 -0.73 7.15
C LEU A 16 2.06 -0.28 8.30
N LYS A 17 3.36 -0.53 8.16
CA LYS A 17 4.37 -0.07 9.12
C LYS A 17 5.10 1.12 8.53
N VAL A 18 4.94 2.27 9.16
CA VAL A 18 5.57 3.52 8.73
C VAL A 18 6.72 3.82 9.67
N CYS A 19 7.93 3.97 9.11
CA CYS A 19 9.09 4.31 9.90
C CYS A 19 8.96 5.76 10.39
N THR A 20 9.09 5.98 11.70
CA THR A 20 8.99 7.31 12.31
C THR A 20 10.33 7.84 12.76
N ALA A 21 11.28 6.96 13.06
CA ALA A 21 12.62 7.33 13.51
C ALA A 21 13.57 6.15 13.37
N MET A 22 14.86 6.45 13.33
CA MET A 22 15.94 5.46 13.42
C MET A 22 16.85 5.85 14.57
N ASP A 23 17.29 4.87 15.36
CA ASP A 23 18.24 5.12 16.42
C ASP A 23 19.68 5.14 15.88
N GLU A 24 20.67 5.34 16.78
CA GLU A 24 22.09 5.38 16.41
C GLU A 24 22.61 4.03 15.87
N TRP A 25 21.89 2.94 16.15
CA TRP A 25 22.19 1.59 15.67
C TRP A 25 21.44 1.25 14.38
N GLN A 26 20.74 2.22 13.80
CA GLN A 26 19.90 2.07 12.62
C GLN A 26 18.74 1.10 12.83
N THR A 27 18.25 0.99 14.05
CA THR A 27 17.05 0.23 14.37
C THR A 27 15.82 1.13 14.20
N PRO A 28 14.89 0.78 13.29
CA PRO A 28 13.74 1.63 13.02
C PRO A 28 12.69 1.52 14.12
N THR A 29 11.97 2.63 14.33
CA THR A 29 10.74 2.67 15.10
C THR A 29 9.58 2.75 14.12
N TRP A 30 8.59 1.89 14.30
CA TRP A 30 7.45 1.77 13.40
C TRP A 30 6.16 2.24 14.05
N GLU A 31 5.36 2.96 13.29
CA GLU A 31 3.97 3.24 13.60
C GLU A 31 3.09 2.39 12.70
N GLU A 32 2.08 1.70 13.26
CA GLU A 32 1.27 0.74 12.53
C GLU A 32 -0.11 1.31 12.21
N TYR A 33 -0.57 1.04 10.99
CA TYR A 33 -1.91 1.40 10.52
C TYR A 33 -2.54 0.16 9.89
N THR A 34 -3.72 -0.21 10.33
CA THR A 34 -4.43 -1.38 9.79
C THR A 34 -5.53 -0.92 8.84
N VAL A 35 -5.51 -1.44 7.63
CA VAL A 35 -6.53 -1.16 6.61
C VAL A 35 -7.23 -2.46 6.24
N LYS A 36 -8.54 -2.47 6.33
CA LYS A 36 -9.38 -3.63 6.00
C LYS A 36 -9.95 -3.51 4.60
N ARG A 37 -10.35 -4.64 4.03
CA ARG A 37 -10.97 -4.74 2.70
C ARG A 37 -10.04 -4.26 1.60
N VAL A 38 -8.93 -4.97 1.47
CA VAL A 38 -7.94 -4.75 0.43
C VAL A 38 -7.74 -6.04 -0.36
N HIS A 39 -7.12 -5.92 -1.53
CA HIS A 39 -6.86 -7.07 -2.41
C HIS A 39 -5.40 -7.10 -2.81
N LEU A 40 -4.76 -8.25 -2.63
CA LEU A 40 -3.39 -8.49 -3.04
C LEU A 40 -3.38 -9.27 -4.36
N GLN A 41 -2.59 -8.81 -5.32
CA GLN A 41 -2.42 -9.47 -6.60
C GLN A 41 -0.94 -9.57 -6.94
N ASP A 42 -0.48 -10.77 -7.29
CA ASP A 42 0.89 -10.97 -7.77
C ASP A 42 1.06 -10.34 -9.14
N THR A 43 2.24 -9.80 -9.38
CA THR A 43 2.58 -9.14 -10.64
C THR A 43 4.08 -9.22 -10.89
N ASN A 44 4.49 -8.85 -12.10
CA ASN A 44 5.89 -8.62 -12.45
C ASN A 44 6.05 -7.28 -13.18
N GLU A 45 5.15 -6.34 -12.94
CA GLU A 45 5.20 -5.03 -13.57
C GLU A 45 6.44 -4.26 -13.15
N ILE A 46 6.95 -3.44 -14.07
CA ILE A 46 8.02 -2.50 -13.81
C ILE A 46 7.38 -1.13 -13.59
N ARG A 47 7.71 -0.50 -12.46
CA ARG A 47 7.23 0.85 -12.14
C ARG A 47 8.38 1.71 -11.63
N LYS A 48 8.20 3.03 -11.71
CA LYS A 48 9.16 3.98 -11.18
C LYS A 48 8.82 4.35 -9.75
N THR A 49 9.86 4.38 -8.90
CA THR A 49 9.73 4.84 -7.53
C THR A 49 9.67 6.38 -7.50
N VAL A 50 9.47 6.93 -6.29
CA VAL A 50 9.50 8.38 -6.07
C VAL A 50 10.85 9.02 -6.48
N ASN A 51 11.94 8.25 -6.49
CA ASN A 51 13.26 8.68 -6.92
C ASN A 51 13.52 8.45 -8.41
N ASN A 52 12.47 8.14 -9.19
CA ASN A 52 12.54 7.88 -10.63
C ASN A 52 13.40 6.66 -10.99
N THR A 53 13.57 5.73 -10.06
CA THR A 53 14.28 4.45 -10.26
C THR A 53 13.28 3.38 -10.66
N GLU A 54 13.60 2.60 -11.70
CA GLU A 54 12.73 1.48 -12.11
C GLU A 54 12.91 0.30 -11.17
N VAL A 55 11.77 -0.27 -10.74
CA VAL A 55 11.73 -1.48 -9.92
C VAL A 55 10.74 -2.47 -10.50
N THR A 56 11.05 -3.77 -10.38
CA THR A 56 10.12 -4.82 -10.72
C THR A 56 9.34 -5.20 -9.47
N LEU A 57 8.03 -5.01 -9.53
CA LEU A 57 7.14 -5.33 -8.39
C LEU A 57 6.85 -6.82 -8.34
N SER A 58 6.77 -7.37 -7.14
CA SER A 58 6.31 -8.76 -6.93
C SER A 58 4.81 -8.84 -6.72
N SER A 59 4.20 -7.81 -6.19
CA SER A 59 2.76 -7.76 -5.93
C SER A 59 2.25 -6.34 -5.97
N ILE A 60 0.95 -6.18 -6.17
CA ILE A 60 0.24 -4.92 -6.06
C ILE A 60 -0.89 -5.09 -5.07
N LEU A 61 -0.99 -4.18 -4.11
CA LEU A 61 -2.09 -4.12 -3.17
C LEU A 61 -3.11 -3.08 -3.64
N PHE A 62 -4.34 -3.54 -3.87
CA PHE A 62 -5.44 -2.67 -4.29
C PHE A 62 -6.24 -2.24 -3.09
N ILE A 63 -6.40 -0.93 -2.92
CA ILE A 63 -7.16 -0.30 -1.84
C ILE A 63 -8.27 0.50 -2.49
N ASP A 64 -9.52 0.15 -2.18
CA ASP A 64 -10.67 0.86 -2.73
C ASP A 64 -10.86 2.19 -2.00
N SER A 65 -11.13 3.26 -2.76
CA SER A 65 -11.29 4.59 -2.18
C SER A 65 -12.55 4.75 -1.33
N ARG A 66 -13.49 3.80 -1.42
CA ARG A 66 -14.79 3.86 -0.75
C ARG A 66 -15.03 2.73 0.24
N LEU A 67 -14.60 1.52 -0.09
CA LEU A 67 -14.89 0.31 0.69
C LEU A 67 -13.78 -0.06 1.67
N SER A 68 -12.53 0.24 1.34
CA SER A 68 -11.41 0.00 2.27
C SER A 68 -11.45 1.00 3.41
N THR A 69 -11.19 0.54 4.62
CA THR A 69 -11.28 1.37 5.83
C THR A 69 -10.11 1.12 6.77
N PRO A 70 -9.56 2.16 7.41
CA PRO A 70 -9.86 3.59 7.20
C PRO A 70 -9.26 4.13 5.90
N GLN A 71 -9.64 5.34 5.50
CA GLN A 71 -9.03 6.04 4.38
C GLN A 71 -7.82 6.83 4.87
N LEU A 72 -6.66 6.57 4.27
CA LEU A 72 -5.38 7.16 4.67
C LEU A 72 -4.73 7.87 3.49
N ASP A 73 -3.83 8.79 3.77
CA ASP A 73 -2.97 9.41 2.75
C ASP A 73 -1.69 8.57 2.58
N TYR A 74 -1.77 7.57 1.71
CA TYR A 74 -0.68 6.61 1.52
C TYR A 74 0.59 7.24 0.95
N GLN A 75 0.47 8.26 0.10
CA GLN A 75 1.63 8.97 -0.43
C GLN A 75 2.38 9.70 0.68
N ALA A 76 1.65 10.36 1.58
CA ALA A 76 2.25 11.04 2.72
C ALA A 76 2.92 10.07 3.68
N LEU A 77 2.29 8.91 3.93
CA LEU A 77 2.86 7.88 4.79
C LEU A 77 4.15 7.30 4.22
N LEU A 78 4.17 7.01 2.92
CA LEU A 78 5.39 6.51 2.27
C LEU A 78 6.51 7.56 2.32
N ALA A 79 6.20 8.82 2.02
CA ALA A 79 7.17 9.92 2.08
C ALA A 79 7.74 10.09 3.50
N GLN A 80 6.88 10.03 4.51
CA GLN A 80 7.29 10.11 5.92
C GLN A 80 8.23 8.97 6.29
N SER A 81 7.93 7.76 5.87
CA SER A 81 8.73 6.57 6.15
C SER A 81 10.11 6.67 5.49
N LEU A 82 10.16 7.06 4.23
CA LEU A 82 11.42 7.23 3.50
C LEU A 82 12.28 8.34 4.10
N GLU A 83 11.68 9.44 4.51
CA GLU A 83 12.38 10.54 5.16
C GLU A 83 12.99 10.11 6.50
N ALA A 84 12.31 9.24 7.23
CA ALA A 84 12.82 8.68 8.48
C ALA A 84 13.93 7.63 8.27
N GLY A 85 14.10 7.09 7.05
CA GLY A 85 15.22 6.23 6.69
C GLY A 85 14.89 4.84 6.17
N LYS A 86 13.62 4.42 6.18
CA LYS A 86 13.19 3.10 5.71
C LYS A 86 11.92 3.19 4.87
N PRO A 87 11.76 2.35 3.83
CA PRO A 87 10.49 2.26 3.13
C PRO A 87 9.37 1.79 4.07
N MET A 88 8.15 2.21 3.77
CA MET A 88 6.97 1.67 4.43
C MET A 88 6.87 0.17 4.15
N ARG A 89 6.42 -0.61 5.14
CA ARG A 89 6.24 -2.05 4.99
C ARG A 89 4.75 -2.40 5.04
N ALA A 90 4.39 -3.45 4.32
CA ALA A 90 3.03 -3.96 4.31
C ALA A 90 3.04 -5.41 4.79
N VAL A 91 2.33 -5.67 5.88
CA VAL A 91 2.11 -7.04 6.39
C VAL A 91 0.68 -7.40 6.04
N ILE A 92 0.52 -8.41 5.18
CA ILE A 92 -0.78 -8.77 4.64
C ILE A 92 -1.27 -10.07 5.26
N GLU A 93 -2.47 -10.01 5.84
CA GLU A 93 -3.17 -11.15 6.39
C GLU A 93 -4.15 -11.67 5.34
N ASN A 94 -3.95 -12.90 4.91
CA ASN A 94 -4.81 -13.56 3.92
C ASN A 94 -6.15 -13.97 4.53
N PRO A 95 -7.18 -14.23 3.69
CA PRO A 95 -8.46 -14.71 4.16
C PRO A 95 -8.30 -15.94 5.06
N GLY A 96 -8.93 -15.90 6.24
CA GLY A 96 -8.80 -16.96 7.25
C GLY A 96 -7.70 -16.72 8.27
N GLY A 97 -6.93 -15.65 8.14
CA GLY A 97 -5.94 -15.22 9.13
C GLY A 97 -4.77 -16.17 9.33
N LYS A 98 -4.46 -17.04 8.35
CA LYS A 98 -3.51 -18.13 8.54
C LYS A 98 -2.11 -17.87 7.98
N ALA A 99 -1.94 -16.90 7.10
CA ALA A 99 -0.64 -16.62 6.49
C ALA A 99 -0.40 -15.13 6.48
N LEU A 100 0.77 -14.71 6.95
CA LEU A 100 1.23 -13.34 6.89
C LEU A 100 2.32 -13.25 5.85
N SER A 101 2.19 -12.30 4.93
CA SER A 101 3.23 -11.98 3.96
C SER A 101 3.69 -10.55 4.22
N GLU A 102 4.98 -10.31 4.24
CA GLU A 102 5.55 -9.00 4.49
C GLU A 102 6.29 -8.52 3.25
N TYR A 103 6.03 -7.26 2.88
CA TYR A 103 6.60 -6.61 1.71
C TYR A 103 7.10 -5.22 2.05
N GLU A 104 8.02 -4.71 1.22
CA GLU A 104 8.34 -3.29 1.21
C GLU A 104 7.42 -2.58 0.22
N VAL A 105 6.91 -1.40 0.60
CA VAL A 105 6.10 -0.56 -0.28
C VAL A 105 7.03 0.42 -0.98
N LEU A 106 7.15 0.33 -2.29
CA LEU A 106 8.03 1.19 -3.07
C LEU A 106 7.29 2.23 -3.89
N THR A 107 6.04 1.98 -4.26
CA THR A 107 5.26 2.93 -5.05
C THR A 107 3.85 3.09 -4.48
N VAL A 108 3.29 4.28 -4.66
CA VAL A 108 1.89 4.58 -4.34
C VAL A 108 1.29 5.29 -5.54
N ASP A 109 0.35 4.64 -6.21
CA ASP A 109 -0.32 5.19 -7.37
C ASP A 109 -1.79 5.43 -7.07
N LEU A 110 -2.24 6.68 -7.26
CA LEU A 110 -3.64 7.06 -7.14
C LEU A 110 -4.29 6.92 -8.50
N VAL A 111 -5.19 5.96 -8.65
CA VAL A 111 -5.84 5.71 -9.93
C VAL A 111 -7.16 6.48 -9.99
N PRO A 112 -7.28 7.46 -10.89
CA PRO A 112 -8.49 8.27 -10.97
C PRO A 112 -9.68 7.48 -11.49
N ASP A 113 -10.88 7.94 -11.13
CA ASP A 113 -12.11 7.39 -11.64
C ASP A 113 -12.26 7.78 -13.12
N ALA A 114 -12.50 6.81 -14.00
CA ALA A 114 -12.60 7.04 -15.43
C ALA A 114 -13.85 7.86 -15.82
N CYS A 115 -14.88 7.87 -14.97
CA CYS A 115 -16.10 8.64 -15.18
C CYS A 115 -16.02 10.04 -14.56
N ASP A 116 -15.17 10.22 -13.54
CA ASP A 116 -14.98 11.49 -12.85
C ASP A 116 -13.51 11.61 -12.41
N GLY A 117 -12.70 12.21 -13.27
CA GLY A 117 -11.25 12.34 -13.05
C GLY A 117 -10.86 13.19 -11.85
N SER A 118 -11.80 13.90 -11.20
CA SER A 118 -11.54 14.64 -9.97
C SER A 118 -11.53 13.75 -8.73
N LYS A 119 -11.94 12.49 -8.86
CA LYS A 119 -12.04 11.52 -7.76
C LYS A 119 -11.11 10.36 -7.99
N ILE A 120 -10.67 9.74 -6.89
CA ILE A 120 -9.84 8.54 -6.91
C ILE A 120 -10.74 7.31 -6.86
N HIS A 121 -10.56 6.38 -7.80
CA HIS A 121 -11.27 5.10 -7.80
C HIS A 121 -10.64 4.12 -6.83
N HIS A 122 -9.33 3.95 -6.90
CA HIS A 122 -8.58 3.09 -6.00
C HIS A 122 -7.12 3.55 -5.91
N ILE A 123 -6.41 2.97 -4.96
CA ILE A 123 -4.99 3.19 -4.74
C ILE A 123 -4.27 1.87 -4.98
N GLU A 124 -3.12 1.90 -5.65
CA GLU A 124 -2.27 0.74 -5.87
C GLU A 124 -0.95 0.94 -5.14
N LEU A 125 -0.64 0.05 -4.18
CA LEU A 125 0.66 0.03 -3.53
C LEU A 125 1.53 -1.01 -4.23
N GLY A 126 2.66 -0.58 -4.77
CA GLY A 126 3.63 -1.47 -5.40
C GLY A 126 4.54 -2.09 -4.37
N LEU A 127 4.58 -3.42 -4.34
CA LEU A 127 5.23 -4.21 -3.30
C LEU A 127 6.37 -5.06 -3.85
N VAL A 128 7.42 -5.19 -3.07
CA VAL A 128 8.55 -6.12 -3.35
C VAL A 128 8.89 -6.97 -2.15
#